data_a1ad195e60b21b9249c9597a0bec19ba
#
_entry.id   a1ad195e60b21b9249c9597a0bec19ba
#
_cell.length_a   1.000
_cell.length_b   1.000
_cell.length_c   1.000
_cell.angle_alpha   90.00
_cell.angle_beta   90.00
_cell.angle_gamma   90.00
#
_symmetry.space_group_name_H-M   'P 1'
#
loop_
_entity.id
_entity.type
_entity.pdbx_description
1 polymer ?
#
loop_
_entity_poly.entity_id
_entity_poly.type
_entity_poly.pdbx_seq_one_letter_code
_entity_poly.pdbx_strand_id
1 'polypeptide(L)'
;GAVSALDLEAPNGAIEEFNRARTLLKAQNSKEAMKHLQKAIAEYPKFVSAHIGLGLAYVDQEDPGHAKSEFEEAAKLDDKYPASFLHLGRLALSQNDFATAESALEKAAALQPKDADILSVLAYAQNGNHEYRQALETAQRVHALDHKGMANVHYVAASAAMSLKEYETMERELKLFLSEDPTNAFAPVARKNLATLEHNKAVLAARAGNSQMATTVSVSQTQQTFPNTDRLKAQLATLGNETDSATCDDCGALAEADAPNFGGSNRAASDVPPSTVGRAGGVWTIHKSVDDVALFFSVSSHGHMVNDLEASNIQIRDDNKAPERVVQFAPQSKLPLRLALLVDTSGSVHDRFSFEKSAATKFVQKVLGNPADLGFIAGFATEPSVTQDFSADPVELGKGIDNLANGGGTALFDAVSFACRKLGAYPDDERVARVLVILSDGEDNSSHSSLKQSVQIAERMGVTIYTVSTKEGLGDKTDADKVLEVLAERTGGDAMFPGDLHTLGSSLEKLRDLIRSRYFIAYKPADFQPNGSYHTINIIAEKNGKHLQVRARKGYHVRLEAVPK
;
A
#
# COMPACT_ATOMS: atom_id res chain seq x y z
N GLY A 1 24.03 -6.37 27.27
CA GLY A 1 23.13 -7.20 26.50
C GLY A 1 23.43 -8.67 26.73
N ALA A 2 22.49 -9.55 26.54
CA ALA A 2 22.70 -10.99 26.57
C ALA A 2 23.71 -11.39 25.49
N VAL A 3 24.58 -12.35 25.80
CA VAL A 3 25.54 -12.94 24.85
C VAL A 3 25.14 -14.41 24.71
N SER A 4 25.14 -14.94 23.48
CA SER A 4 24.89 -16.37 23.28
C SER A 4 25.98 -17.19 23.94
N ALA A 5 25.60 -18.27 24.61
CA ALA A 5 26.58 -19.19 25.21
C ALA A 5 27.51 -19.81 24.16
N LEU A 6 27.01 -20.04 22.94
CA LEU A 6 27.82 -20.56 21.83
C LEU A 6 28.90 -19.56 21.37
N ASP A 7 28.63 -18.27 21.45
CA ASP A 7 29.61 -17.24 21.06
C ASP A 7 30.85 -17.23 21.98
N LEU A 8 30.69 -17.70 23.22
CA LEU A 8 31.81 -17.79 24.17
C LEU A 8 32.76 -18.97 23.86
N GLU A 9 32.32 -19.91 23.02
CA GLU A 9 33.11 -21.07 22.59
C GLU A 9 33.86 -20.77 21.26
N ALA A 10 33.66 -19.57 20.67
CA ALA A 10 34.23 -19.25 19.38
C ALA A 10 35.77 -19.15 19.44
N PRO A 11 36.50 -19.74 18.46
CA PRO A 11 37.94 -19.61 18.36
C PRO A 11 38.40 -18.15 18.20
N ASN A 12 39.60 -17.84 18.67
CA ASN A 12 40.16 -16.48 18.59
C ASN A 12 40.17 -15.90 17.17
N GLY A 13 40.48 -16.72 16.15
CA GLY A 13 40.47 -16.30 14.76
C GLY A 13 39.09 -15.85 14.29
N ALA A 14 38.04 -16.61 14.63
CA ALA A 14 36.64 -16.26 14.32
C ALA A 14 36.22 -14.96 15.04
N ILE A 15 36.64 -14.82 16.32
CA ILE A 15 36.38 -13.59 17.11
C ILE A 15 37.09 -12.37 16.49
N GLU A 16 38.32 -12.51 16.03
CA GLU A 16 39.05 -11.41 15.35
C GLU A 16 38.34 -10.99 14.06
N GLU A 17 37.95 -11.94 13.21
CA GLU A 17 37.24 -11.65 11.97
C GLU A 17 35.87 -10.99 12.27
N PHE A 18 35.12 -11.46 13.26
CA PHE A 18 33.88 -10.85 13.70
C PHE A 18 34.09 -9.41 14.23
N ASN A 19 35.15 -9.14 15.00
CA ASN A 19 35.44 -7.80 15.51
C ASN A 19 35.82 -6.83 14.37
N ARG A 20 36.54 -7.31 13.35
CA ARG A 20 36.83 -6.52 12.14
C ARG A 20 35.54 -6.17 11.41
N ALA A 21 34.65 -7.16 11.21
CA ALA A 21 33.35 -6.95 10.59
C ALA A 21 32.50 -5.94 11.37
N ARG A 22 32.44 -6.06 12.69
CA ARG A 22 31.71 -5.12 13.56
C ARG A 22 32.20 -3.67 13.43
N THR A 23 33.52 -3.49 13.25
CA THR A 23 34.11 -2.17 13.02
C THR A 23 33.71 -1.62 11.65
N LEU A 24 33.68 -2.48 10.63
CA LEU A 24 33.27 -2.12 9.27
C LEU A 24 31.77 -1.80 9.19
N LEU A 25 30.91 -2.55 9.89
CA LEU A 25 29.48 -2.25 9.97
C LEU A 25 29.23 -0.88 10.61
N LYS A 26 29.95 -0.55 11.69
CA LYS A 26 29.88 0.80 12.29
C LYS A 26 30.36 1.90 11.33
N ALA A 27 31.25 1.58 10.41
CA ALA A 27 31.73 2.49 9.37
C ALA A 27 30.85 2.45 8.08
N GLN A 28 29.67 1.80 8.12
CA GLN A 28 28.75 1.63 6.99
C GLN A 28 29.38 0.95 5.77
N ASN A 29 30.38 0.12 5.98
CA ASN A 29 31.04 -0.67 4.93
C ASN A 29 30.57 -2.14 4.99
N SER A 30 29.29 -2.35 4.71
CA SER A 30 28.65 -3.65 4.83
C SER A 30 29.20 -4.70 3.86
N LYS A 31 29.62 -4.30 2.64
CA LYS A 31 30.24 -5.23 1.66
C LYS A 31 31.52 -5.87 2.15
N GLU A 32 32.39 -5.10 2.80
CA GLU A 32 33.64 -5.64 3.33
C GLU A 32 33.39 -6.39 4.65
N ALA A 33 32.45 -5.90 5.46
CA ALA A 33 32.01 -6.60 6.67
C ALA A 33 31.51 -8.01 6.40
N MET A 34 30.72 -8.22 5.34
CA MET A 34 30.23 -9.53 4.92
C MET A 34 31.35 -10.54 4.71
N LYS A 35 32.46 -10.15 4.07
CA LYS A 35 33.60 -11.05 3.85
C LYS A 35 34.22 -11.54 5.17
N HIS A 36 34.34 -10.64 6.12
CA HIS A 36 34.87 -10.98 7.43
C HIS A 36 33.88 -11.86 8.24
N LEU A 37 32.57 -11.58 8.15
CA LEU A 37 31.53 -12.40 8.80
C LEU A 37 31.48 -13.79 8.21
N GLN A 38 31.57 -13.92 6.89
CA GLN A 38 31.63 -15.25 6.21
C GLN A 38 32.88 -16.04 6.63
N LYS A 39 34.02 -15.38 6.82
CA LYS A 39 35.22 -16.04 7.36
C LYS A 39 35.03 -16.49 8.81
N ALA A 40 34.44 -15.63 9.65
CA ALA A 40 34.14 -15.99 11.03
C ALA A 40 33.22 -17.20 11.12
N ILE A 41 32.16 -17.25 10.30
CA ILE A 41 31.23 -18.37 10.21
C ILE A 41 31.91 -19.63 9.62
N ALA A 42 32.77 -19.47 8.63
CA ALA A 42 33.52 -20.61 8.06
C ALA A 42 34.46 -21.24 9.08
N GLU A 43 35.08 -20.45 9.95
CA GLU A 43 35.92 -20.94 11.03
C GLU A 43 35.10 -21.52 12.20
N TYR A 44 33.96 -20.88 12.52
CA TYR A 44 33.05 -21.32 13.58
C TYR A 44 31.58 -21.23 13.14
N PRO A 45 31.00 -22.29 12.55
CA PRO A 45 29.65 -22.27 12.02
C PRO A 45 28.53 -22.06 13.07
N LYS A 46 28.85 -22.19 14.36
CA LYS A 46 27.89 -21.95 15.46
C LYS A 46 27.97 -20.53 16.03
N PHE A 47 28.62 -19.60 15.36
CA PHE A 47 28.82 -18.25 15.83
C PHE A 47 27.54 -17.41 15.62
N VAL A 48 26.64 -17.44 16.61
CA VAL A 48 25.32 -16.81 16.55
C VAL A 48 25.39 -15.31 16.22
N SER A 49 26.26 -14.58 16.91
CA SER A 49 26.45 -13.14 16.64
C SER A 49 27.01 -12.85 15.26
N ALA A 50 27.78 -13.77 14.66
CA ALA A 50 28.30 -13.59 13.28
C ALA A 50 27.17 -13.78 12.25
N HIS A 51 26.28 -14.75 12.45
CA HIS A 51 25.07 -14.91 11.63
C HIS A 51 24.16 -13.67 11.71
N ILE A 52 23.93 -13.14 12.91
CA ILE A 52 23.16 -11.88 13.07
C ILE A 52 23.87 -10.73 12.35
N GLY A 53 25.19 -10.59 12.53
CA GLY A 53 25.96 -9.54 11.84
C GLY A 53 25.88 -9.67 10.31
N LEU A 54 25.91 -10.89 9.77
CA LEU A 54 25.77 -11.15 8.34
C LEU A 54 24.35 -10.84 7.84
N GLY A 55 23.34 -11.21 8.60
CA GLY A 55 21.95 -10.84 8.33
C GLY A 55 21.75 -9.32 8.28
N LEU A 56 22.31 -8.58 9.23
CA LEU A 56 22.29 -7.10 9.21
C LEU A 56 23.02 -6.52 7.99
N ALA A 57 24.17 -7.09 7.61
CA ALA A 57 24.88 -6.66 6.41
C ALA A 57 24.09 -6.92 5.13
N TYR A 58 23.30 -8.01 5.07
CA TYR A 58 22.37 -8.27 3.96
C TYR A 58 21.19 -7.28 3.96
N VAL A 59 20.67 -6.87 5.13
CA VAL A 59 19.66 -5.80 5.22
C VAL A 59 20.21 -4.52 4.60
N ASP A 60 21.43 -4.11 4.96
CA ASP A 60 22.08 -2.92 4.39
C ASP A 60 22.35 -3.04 2.87
N GLN A 61 22.42 -4.26 2.33
CA GLN A 61 22.54 -4.50 0.89
C GLN A 61 21.18 -4.76 0.22
N GLU A 62 20.08 -4.49 0.92
CA GLU A 62 18.70 -4.68 0.42
C GLU A 62 18.39 -6.12 -0.02
N ASP A 63 19.04 -7.09 0.63
CA ASP A 63 18.81 -8.53 0.41
C ASP A 63 18.07 -9.16 1.59
N PRO A 64 16.75 -8.97 1.69
CA PRO A 64 15.96 -9.48 2.81
C PRO A 64 15.87 -11.02 2.81
N GLY A 65 16.06 -11.67 1.66
CA GLY A 65 16.02 -13.12 1.56
C GLY A 65 17.18 -13.78 2.30
N HIS A 66 18.41 -13.35 2.01
CA HIS A 66 19.59 -13.83 2.72
C HIS A 66 19.61 -13.35 4.18
N ALA A 67 19.18 -12.10 4.44
CA ALA A 67 19.06 -11.60 5.80
C ALA A 67 18.17 -12.50 6.67
N LYS A 68 17.00 -12.90 6.16
CA LYS A 68 16.08 -13.81 6.84
C LYS A 68 16.74 -15.16 7.14
N SER A 69 17.41 -15.74 6.16
CA SER A 69 18.08 -17.03 6.32
C SER A 69 19.14 -17.00 7.42
N GLU A 70 19.92 -15.92 7.49
CA GLU A 70 20.95 -15.77 8.52
C GLU A 70 20.35 -15.57 9.93
N PHE A 71 19.27 -14.77 10.05
CA PHE A 71 18.58 -14.61 11.33
C PHE A 71 17.86 -15.90 11.76
N GLU A 72 17.28 -16.67 10.83
CA GLU A 72 16.69 -17.98 11.11
C GLU A 72 17.75 -18.99 11.56
N GLU A 73 18.92 -19.01 10.95
CA GLU A 73 20.02 -19.88 11.38
C GLU A 73 20.53 -19.46 12.77
N ALA A 74 20.66 -18.17 13.04
CA ALA A 74 20.98 -17.68 14.39
C ALA A 74 19.95 -18.12 15.44
N ALA A 75 18.65 -18.05 15.13
CA ALA A 75 17.57 -18.47 16.01
C ALA A 75 17.51 -20.01 16.21
N LYS A 76 17.94 -20.76 15.22
CA LYS A 76 18.03 -22.23 15.28
C LYS A 76 19.25 -22.69 16.08
N LEU A 77 20.37 -21.98 15.97
CA LEU A 77 21.58 -22.26 16.75
C LEU A 77 21.37 -22.01 18.25
N ASP A 78 20.73 -20.90 18.59
CA ASP A 78 20.41 -20.54 19.98
C ASP A 78 18.98 -19.97 20.07
N ASP A 79 18.04 -20.84 20.41
CA ASP A 79 16.62 -20.52 20.57
C ASP A 79 16.31 -19.69 21.83
N LYS A 80 17.33 -19.47 22.69
CA LYS A 80 17.25 -18.62 23.88
C LYS A 80 17.90 -17.25 23.71
N TYR A 81 18.41 -16.97 22.52
CA TYR A 81 19.05 -15.68 22.24
C TYR A 81 18.05 -14.70 21.61
N PRO A 82 17.55 -13.72 22.38
CA PRO A 82 16.42 -12.88 21.96
C PRO A 82 16.74 -11.99 20.75
N ALA A 83 18.01 -11.63 20.53
CA ALA A 83 18.39 -10.77 19.41
C ALA A 83 18.06 -11.40 18.04
N SER A 84 18.16 -12.73 17.89
CA SER A 84 17.79 -13.41 16.65
C SER A 84 16.31 -13.17 16.29
N PHE A 85 15.43 -13.31 17.27
CA PHE A 85 13.99 -13.07 17.09
C PHE A 85 13.65 -11.60 16.94
N LEU A 86 14.38 -10.70 17.63
CA LEU A 86 14.22 -9.24 17.44
C LEU A 86 14.53 -8.83 16.00
N HIS A 87 15.64 -9.33 15.43
CA HIS A 87 16.01 -9.00 14.05
C HIS A 87 15.08 -9.65 13.02
N LEU A 88 14.57 -10.87 13.26
CA LEU A 88 13.51 -11.46 12.44
C LEU A 88 12.24 -10.61 12.46
N GLY A 89 11.84 -10.15 13.64
CA GLY A 89 10.68 -9.28 13.79
C GLY A 89 10.85 -7.94 13.06
N ARG A 90 12.00 -7.29 13.22
CA ARG A 90 12.31 -6.03 12.51
C ARG A 90 12.35 -6.20 11.00
N LEU A 91 12.92 -7.31 10.51
CA LEU A 91 12.91 -7.63 9.08
C LEU A 91 11.49 -7.84 8.55
N ALA A 92 10.64 -8.56 9.29
CA ALA A 92 9.24 -8.76 8.92
C ALA A 92 8.47 -7.42 8.91
N LEU A 93 8.73 -6.52 9.88
CA LEU A 93 8.17 -5.16 9.88
C LEU A 93 8.57 -4.36 8.65
N SER A 94 9.83 -4.44 8.21
CA SER A 94 10.27 -3.75 6.99
C SER A 94 9.55 -4.25 5.72
N GLN A 95 8.99 -5.46 5.79
CA GLN A 95 8.18 -6.07 4.73
C GLN A 95 6.67 -5.88 4.93
N ASN A 96 6.25 -5.15 5.99
CA ASN A 96 4.86 -5.00 6.43
C ASN A 96 4.17 -6.35 6.76
N ASP A 97 4.94 -7.38 7.10
CA ASP A 97 4.43 -8.67 7.59
C ASP A 97 4.27 -8.62 9.11
N PHE A 98 3.21 -7.91 9.55
CA PHE A 98 2.97 -7.65 10.97
C PHE A 98 2.70 -8.94 11.77
N ALA A 99 2.07 -9.94 11.15
CA ALA A 99 1.77 -11.21 11.82
C ALA A 99 3.05 -12.01 12.12
N THR A 100 3.96 -12.12 11.14
CA THR A 100 5.27 -12.75 11.35
C THR A 100 6.12 -11.94 12.31
N ALA A 101 6.08 -10.61 12.23
CA ALA A 101 6.80 -9.72 13.14
C ALA A 101 6.35 -9.92 14.58
N GLU A 102 5.05 -9.89 14.85
CA GLU A 102 4.48 -10.11 16.18
C GLU A 102 4.92 -11.46 16.76
N SER A 103 4.76 -12.55 16.00
CA SER A 103 5.15 -13.88 16.44
C SER A 103 6.64 -13.98 16.81
N ALA A 104 7.53 -13.36 16.04
CA ALA A 104 8.96 -13.33 16.35
C ALA A 104 9.26 -12.47 17.57
N LEU A 105 8.65 -11.29 17.66
CA LEU A 105 8.86 -10.34 18.76
C LEU A 105 8.26 -10.83 20.08
N GLU A 106 7.18 -11.59 20.07
CA GLU A 106 6.65 -12.28 21.27
C GLU A 106 7.67 -13.27 21.84
N LYS A 107 8.36 -14.03 20.98
CA LYS A 107 9.44 -14.91 21.42
C LYS A 107 10.59 -14.11 22.03
N ALA A 108 11.00 -13.02 21.41
CA ALA A 108 12.03 -12.14 21.97
C ALA A 108 11.60 -11.56 23.32
N ALA A 109 10.36 -11.08 23.45
CA ALA A 109 9.80 -10.51 24.66
C ALA A 109 9.60 -11.55 25.77
N ALA A 110 9.31 -12.82 25.43
CA ALA A 110 9.25 -13.92 26.39
C ALA A 110 10.63 -14.20 26.99
N LEU A 111 11.70 -14.09 26.20
CA LEU A 111 13.08 -14.28 26.63
C LEU A 111 13.61 -13.08 27.43
N GLN A 112 13.22 -11.86 27.06
CA GLN A 112 13.60 -10.62 27.76
C GLN A 112 12.38 -9.72 28.03
N PRO A 113 11.55 -10.05 29.04
CA PRO A 113 10.26 -9.38 29.27
C PRO A 113 10.35 -7.96 29.81
N LYS A 114 11.56 -7.47 30.14
CA LYS A 114 11.85 -6.11 30.63
C LYS A 114 12.74 -5.32 29.67
N ASP A 115 12.93 -5.77 28.46
CA ASP A 115 13.66 -5.03 27.43
C ASP A 115 12.71 -4.04 26.73
N ALA A 116 12.93 -2.74 26.96
CA ALA A 116 12.06 -1.70 26.46
C ALA A 116 12.12 -1.59 24.92
N ASP A 117 13.27 -1.89 24.29
CA ASP A 117 13.43 -1.89 22.84
C ASP A 117 12.59 -3.01 22.20
N ILE A 118 12.71 -4.24 22.72
CA ILE A 118 11.90 -5.38 22.24
C ILE A 118 10.41 -5.09 22.41
N LEU A 119 10.00 -4.60 23.58
CA LEU A 119 8.59 -4.31 23.84
C LEU A 119 8.05 -3.17 22.99
N SER A 120 8.84 -2.13 22.70
CA SER A 120 8.40 -1.03 21.84
C SER A 120 8.17 -1.48 20.40
N VAL A 121 9.07 -2.33 19.88
CA VAL A 121 8.93 -2.91 18.52
C VAL A 121 7.76 -3.91 18.48
N LEU A 122 7.52 -4.68 19.57
CA LEU A 122 6.35 -5.56 19.67
C LEU A 122 5.04 -4.77 19.68
N ALA A 123 4.96 -3.69 20.46
CA ALA A 123 3.77 -2.83 20.46
C ALA A 123 3.47 -2.27 19.05
N TYR A 124 4.51 -1.90 18.32
CA TYR A 124 4.36 -1.45 16.93
C TYR A 124 3.84 -2.58 16.01
N ALA A 125 4.39 -3.80 16.13
CA ALA A 125 3.93 -4.95 15.36
C ALA A 125 2.46 -5.29 15.66
N GLN A 126 2.08 -5.31 16.94
CA GLN A 126 0.71 -5.56 17.41
C GLN A 126 -0.27 -4.50 16.89
N ASN A 127 0.13 -3.21 16.92
CA ASN A 127 -0.69 -2.14 16.35
C ASN A 127 -0.89 -2.32 14.84
N GLY A 128 0.16 -2.69 14.11
CA GLY A 128 0.08 -2.97 12.66
C GLY A 128 -0.71 -4.24 12.33
N ASN A 129 -0.73 -5.22 13.23
CA ASN A 129 -1.53 -6.45 13.10
C ASN A 129 -2.97 -6.29 13.61
N HIS A 130 -3.38 -5.05 13.96
CA HIS A 130 -4.71 -4.69 14.48
C HIS A 130 -5.04 -5.24 15.88
N GLU A 131 -4.05 -5.74 16.60
CA GLU A 131 -4.17 -6.19 17.97
C GLU A 131 -4.04 -5.01 18.96
N TYR A 132 -4.90 -3.99 18.76
CA TYR A 132 -4.81 -2.67 19.41
C TYR A 132 -4.80 -2.73 20.94
N ARG A 133 -5.57 -3.68 21.53
CA ARG A 133 -5.60 -3.85 22.99
C ARG A 133 -4.23 -4.32 23.50
N GLN A 134 -3.67 -5.31 22.84
CA GLN A 134 -2.35 -5.86 23.18
C GLN A 134 -1.26 -4.81 22.96
N ALA A 135 -1.33 -4.06 21.83
CA ALA A 135 -0.40 -2.97 21.54
C ALA A 135 -0.39 -1.91 22.66
N LEU A 136 -1.58 -1.49 23.13
CA LEU A 136 -1.71 -0.53 24.23
C LEU A 136 -1.15 -1.08 25.55
N GLU A 137 -1.46 -2.33 25.88
CA GLU A 137 -0.93 -3.02 27.08
C GLU A 137 0.59 -3.17 27.02
N THR A 138 1.13 -3.52 25.86
CA THR A 138 2.58 -3.65 25.65
C THR A 138 3.27 -2.29 25.75
N ALA A 139 2.68 -1.23 25.17
CA ALA A 139 3.19 0.13 25.33
C ALA A 139 3.17 0.59 26.80
N GLN A 140 2.13 0.26 27.57
CA GLN A 140 2.08 0.55 29.01
C GLN A 140 3.18 -0.18 29.79
N ARG A 141 3.55 -1.39 29.36
CA ARG A 141 4.71 -2.09 29.95
C ARG A 141 6.01 -1.36 29.67
N VAL A 142 6.18 -0.78 28.45
CA VAL A 142 7.35 0.05 28.13
C VAL A 142 7.38 1.30 29.03
N HIS A 143 6.24 1.96 29.25
CA HIS A 143 6.13 3.14 30.13
C HIS A 143 6.52 2.84 31.59
N ALA A 144 6.34 1.60 32.03
CA ALA A 144 6.77 1.18 33.38
C ALA A 144 8.29 0.93 33.49
N LEU A 145 9.02 0.98 32.38
CA LEU A 145 10.46 0.82 32.29
C LEU A 145 11.14 2.17 32.00
N ASP A 146 12.46 2.23 32.13
CA ASP A 146 13.21 3.38 31.61
C ASP A 146 13.24 3.34 30.07
N HIS A 147 12.41 4.18 29.45
CA HIS A 147 12.22 4.26 28.01
C HIS A 147 12.71 5.60 27.42
N LYS A 148 13.66 6.25 28.07
CA LYS A 148 14.21 7.53 27.62
C LYS A 148 14.72 7.46 26.18
N GLY A 149 14.21 8.37 25.35
CA GLY A 149 14.52 8.41 23.92
C GLY A 149 13.68 7.47 23.05
N MET A 150 12.63 6.86 23.60
CA MET A 150 11.68 6.01 22.87
C MET A 150 10.30 6.67 22.73
N ALA A 151 10.28 7.96 22.42
CA ALA A 151 9.05 8.76 22.28
C ALA A 151 8.01 8.09 21.36
N ASN A 152 8.44 7.35 20.34
CA ASN A 152 7.56 6.66 19.40
C ASN A 152 6.60 5.67 20.07
N VAL A 153 6.91 5.14 21.26
CA VAL A 153 6.00 4.24 21.98
C VAL A 153 4.70 4.96 22.39
N HIS A 154 4.80 6.24 22.75
CA HIS A 154 3.63 7.08 23.03
C HIS A 154 2.78 7.30 21.77
N TYR A 155 3.41 7.46 20.62
CA TYR A 155 2.70 7.57 19.34
C TYR A 155 1.97 6.26 18.99
N VAL A 156 2.61 5.10 19.17
CA VAL A 156 1.98 3.77 19.00
C VAL A 156 0.80 3.60 19.95
N ALA A 157 0.98 3.94 21.23
CA ALA A 157 -0.09 3.87 22.23
C ALA A 157 -1.28 4.78 21.86
N ALA A 158 -1.01 6.00 21.37
CA ALA A 158 -2.05 6.92 20.90
C ALA A 158 -2.80 6.38 19.68
N SER A 159 -2.08 5.76 18.72
CA SER A 159 -2.68 5.11 17.55
C SER A 159 -3.60 3.96 17.96
N ALA A 160 -3.14 3.08 18.84
CA ALA A 160 -3.94 1.98 19.37
C ALA A 160 -5.18 2.48 20.13
N ALA A 161 -5.02 3.51 20.98
CA ALA A 161 -6.10 4.13 21.74
C ALA A 161 -7.13 4.78 20.81
N MET A 162 -6.71 5.40 19.71
CA MET A 162 -7.60 5.96 18.69
C MET A 162 -8.46 4.86 18.06
N SER A 163 -7.87 3.73 17.68
CA SER A 163 -8.59 2.60 17.09
C SER A 163 -9.59 1.98 18.08
N LEU A 164 -9.25 1.99 19.38
CA LEU A 164 -10.13 1.54 20.46
C LEU A 164 -11.17 2.61 20.88
N LYS A 165 -11.12 3.82 20.30
CA LYS A 165 -11.95 4.98 20.66
C LYS A 165 -11.73 5.44 22.11
N GLU A 166 -10.57 5.18 22.68
CA GLU A 166 -10.16 5.62 24.02
C GLU A 166 -9.53 7.03 23.96
N TYR A 167 -10.34 8.03 23.64
CA TYR A 167 -9.88 9.38 23.31
C TYR A 167 -9.12 10.10 24.43
N GLU A 168 -9.39 9.78 25.69
CA GLU A 168 -8.64 10.35 26.82
C GLU A 168 -7.21 9.78 26.89
N THR A 169 -7.08 8.47 26.62
CA THR A 169 -5.78 7.80 26.53
C THR A 169 -5.01 8.35 25.36
N MET A 170 -5.64 8.46 24.17
CA MET A 170 -5.04 9.04 22.97
C MET A 170 -4.50 10.45 23.24
N GLU A 171 -5.28 11.33 23.85
CA GLU A 171 -4.87 12.70 24.16
C GLU A 171 -3.64 12.74 25.06
N ARG A 172 -3.66 11.93 26.12
CA ARG A 172 -2.53 11.83 27.06
C ARG A 172 -1.25 11.38 26.36
N GLU A 173 -1.34 10.32 25.58
CA GLU A 173 -0.18 9.74 24.88
C GLU A 173 0.37 10.69 23.82
N LEU A 174 -0.48 11.39 23.06
CA LEU A 174 -0.03 12.40 22.10
C LEU A 174 0.69 13.57 22.77
N LYS A 175 0.21 14.02 23.94
CA LYS A 175 0.88 15.08 24.70
C LYS A 175 2.24 14.64 25.23
N LEU A 176 2.36 13.41 25.72
CA LEU A 176 3.63 12.82 26.15
C LEU A 176 4.61 12.70 24.97
N PHE A 177 4.18 12.14 23.85
CA PHE A 177 4.97 12.06 22.62
C PHE A 177 5.57 13.42 22.23
N LEU A 178 4.70 14.45 22.15
CA LEU A 178 5.12 15.79 21.75
C LEU A 178 6.02 16.49 22.80
N SER A 179 5.92 16.09 24.06
CA SER A 179 6.79 16.63 25.13
C SER A 179 8.17 16.00 25.12
N GLU A 180 8.27 14.71 24.77
CA GLU A 180 9.54 13.97 24.73
C GLU A 180 10.34 14.24 23.45
N ASP A 181 9.66 14.26 22.29
CA ASP A 181 10.31 14.54 21.01
C ASP A 181 9.45 15.47 20.13
N PRO A 182 9.50 16.79 20.38
CA PRO A 182 8.72 17.77 19.63
C PRO A 182 9.16 17.93 18.16
N THR A 183 10.33 17.38 17.81
CA THR A 183 10.92 17.45 16.45
C THR A 183 10.79 16.16 15.67
N ASN A 184 10.19 15.14 16.26
CA ASN A 184 9.95 13.85 15.61
C ASN A 184 9.20 14.01 14.28
N ALA A 185 9.46 13.12 13.33
CA ALA A 185 8.81 13.12 12.02
C ALA A 185 7.27 13.03 12.13
N PHE A 186 6.75 12.37 13.18
CA PHE A 186 5.30 12.25 13.43
C PHE A 186 4.73 13.41 14.26
N ALA A 187 5.55 14.34 14.77
CA ALA A 187 5.06 15.43 15.61
C ALA A 187 4.04 16.35 14.92
N PRO A 188 4.13 16.67 13.61
CA PRO A 188 3.10 17.43 12.93
C PRO A 188 1.73 16.72 12.93
N VAL A 189 1.73 15.41 12.69
CA VAL A 189 0.51 14.57 12.69
C VAL A 189 -0.06 14.48 14.11
N ALA A 190 0.78 14.27 15.10
CA ALA A 190 0.39 14.21 16.50
C ALA A 190 -0.27 15.53 16.97
N ARG A 191 0.29 16.69 16.59
CA ARG A 191 -0.31 18.02 16.88
C ARG A 191 -1.66 18.19 16.21
N LYS A 192 -1.80 17.75 14.95
CA LYS A 192 -3.06 17.83 14.21
C LYS A 192 -4.14 16.97 14.87
N ASN A 193 -3.81 15.71 15.22
CA ASN A 193 -4.74 14.80 15.87
C ASN A 193 -5.19 15.34 17.23
N LEU A 194 -4.27 15.92 17.99
CA LEU A 194 -4.59 16.55 19.29
C LEU A 194 -5.52 17.75 19.11
N ALA A 195 -5.25 18.65 18.16
CA ALA A 195 -6.10 19.80 17.86
C ALA A 195 -7.50 19.38 17.41
N THR A 196 -7.60 18.34 16.57
CA THR A 196 -8.90 17.77 16.14
C THR A 196 -9.68 17.22 17.33
N LEU A 197 -9.01 16.51 18.23
CA LEU A 197 -9.64 15.95 19.42
C LEU A 197 -10.15 17.06 20.36
N GLU A 198 -9.36 18.10 20.59
CA GLU A 198 -9.73 19.26 21.41
C GLU A 198 -10.91 20.03 20.79
N HIS A 199 -10.90 20.23 19.47
CA HIS A 199 -12.01 20.84 18.75
C HIS A 199 -13.31 20.03 18.91
N ASN A 200 -13.26 18.71 18.69
CA ASN A 200 -14.42 17.83 18.84
C ASN A 200 -14.97 17.82 20.28
N LYS A 201 -14.09 17.84 21.28
CA LYS A 201 -14.49 18.00 22.70
C LYS A 201 -15.21 19.33 22.95
N ALA A 202 -14.67 20.42 22.38
CA ALA A 202 -15.30 21.75 22.52
C ALA A 202 -16.68 21.80 21.84
N VAL A 203 -16.83 21.21 20.65
CA VAL A 203 -18.12 21.12 19.93
C VAL A 203 -19.13 20.29 20.72
N LEU A 204 -18.74 19.16 21.29
CA LEU A 204 -19.61 18.33 22.12
C LEU A 204 -20.01 19.04 23.41
N ALA A 205 -19.10 19.75 24.06
CA ALA A 205 -19.39 20.56 25.26
C ALA A 205 -20.36 21.72 24.94
N ALA A 206 -20.17 22.40 23.80
CA ALA A 206 -21.07 23.46 23.35
C ALA A 206 -22.48 22.93 23.05
N ARG A 207 -22.61 21.74 22.46
CA ARG A 207 -23.88 21.06 22.21
C ARG A 207 -24.58 20.63 23.51
N ALA A 208 -23.84 20.15 24.49
CA ALA A 208 -24.35 19.77 25.79
C ALA A 208 -24.84 21.01 26.61
N GLY A 209 -24.13 22.15 26.50
CA GLY A 209 -24.51 23.41 27.10
C GLY A 209 -25.71 24.09 26.44
N ASN A 210 -25.97 23.84 25.15
CA ASN A 210 -27.06 24.47 24.38
C ASN A 210 -28.39 23.72 24.43
N SER A 211 -28.51 22.67 25.25
CA SER A 211 -29.82 21.99 25.46
C SER A 211 -30.83 22.85 26.22
N GLN A 212 -30.53 24.10 26.58
CA GLN A 212 -31.44 25.01 27.28
C GLN A 212 -31.77 26.32 26.56
N MET A 213 -31.27 26.59 25.33
CA MET A 213 -31.71 27.78 24.58
C MET A 213 -31.71 27.51 23.07
N ALA A 214 -32.91 27.29 22.54
CA ALA A 214 -33.14 27.42 21.11
C ALA A 214 -33.23 28.88 20.74
N THR A 215 -32.24 29.44 20.05
CA THR A 215 -32.41 30.63 19.22
C THR A 215 -31.31 30.70 18.15
N THR A 216 -31.77 30.90 16.91
CA THR A 216 -31.05 31.11 15.66
C THR A 216 -29.78 31.95 15.77
N VAL A 217 -28.65 31.40 15.29
CA VAL A 217 -27.48 32.19 14.89
C VAL A 217 -26.97 31.67 13.55
N SER A 218 -26.98 32.57 12.58
CA SER A 218 -26.38 32.41 11.25
C SER A 218 -24.88 32.21 11.36
N VAL A 219 -24.37 31.13 10.69
CA VAL A 219 -22.94 30.83 10.60
C VAL A 219 -22.32 31.69 9.50
N SER A 220 -21.46 32.60 9.88
CA SER A 220 -20.57 33.31 8.96
C SER A 220 -19.50 32.32 8.45
N GLN A 221 -19.48 32.13 7.14
CA GLN A 221 -18.43 31.39 6.46
C GLN A 221 -17.09 32.13 6.57
N THR A 222 -16.14 31.59 7.30
CA THR A 222 -14.73 31.96 7.18
C THR A 222 -14.09 30.94 6.27
N GLN A 223 -13.83 31.33 5.03
CA GLN A 223 -13.00 30.57 4.11
C GLN A 223 -11.57 30.52 4.66
N GLN A 224 -11.15 29.35 5.12
CA GLN A 224 -9.73 29.07 5.34
C GLN A 224 -9.14 28.53 4.04
N THR A 225 -8.41 29.39 3.34
CA THR A 225 -7.54 28.99 2.25
C THR A 225 -6.32 28.26 2.82
N PHE A 226 -6.22 26.97 2.54
CA PHE A 226 -5.06 26.16 2.91
C PHE A 226 -3.99 26.23 1.79
N PRO A 227 -2.70 26.40 2.12
CA PRO A 227 -1.63 26.41 1.13
C PRO A 227 -1.27 24.97 0.70
N ASN A 228 -2.05 24.39 -0.20
CA ASN A 228 -1.86 23.00 -0.66
C ASN A 228 -1.11 22.90 -2.00
N THR A 229 -1.06 24.00 -2.76
CA THR A 229 -0.47 24.04 -4.10
C THR A 229 1.02 23.70 -4.12
N ASP A 230 1.78 24.08 -3.10
CA ASP A 230 3.24 23.85 -3.08
C ASP A 230 3.60 22.39 -2.82
N ARG A 231 2.80 21.67 -2.03
CA ARG A 231 2.96 20.24 -1.77
C ARG A 231 2.70 19.40 -3.02
N LEU A 232 1.61 19.67 -3.73
CA LEU A 232 1.27 18.97 -4.97
C LEU A 232 2.27 19.26 -6.09
N LYS A 233 2.77 20.50 -6.21
CA LYS A 233 3.83 20.88 -7.14
C LYS A 233 5.13 20.12 -6.85
N ALA A 234 5.53 20.02 -5.59
CA ALA A 234 6.72 19.26 -5.19
C ALA A 234 6.57 17.78 -5.55
N GLN A 235 5.41 17.18 -5.32
CA GLN A 235 5.16 15.77 -5.66
C GLN A 235 5.11 15.51 -7.16
N LEU A 236 4.57 16.43 -7.95
CA LEU A 236 4.60 16.35 -9.42
C LEU A 236 6.02 16.50 -9.98
N ALA A 237 6.84 17.37 -9.38
CA ALA A 237 8.23 17.57 -9.80
C ALA A 237 9.09 16.32 -9.59
N THR A 238 8.85 15.53 -8.53
CA THR A 238 9.57 14.27 -8.28
C THR A 238 9.28 13.18 -9.32
N LEU A 239 8.15 13.26 -10.03
CA LEU A 239 7.78 12.33 -11.10
C LEU A 239 8.30 12.77 -12.49
N GLY A 240 8.54 14.06 -12.69
CA GLY A 240 8.99 14.62 -13.97
C GLY A 240 10.47 14.41 -14.29
N ASN A 241 11.30 14.07 -13.31
CA ASN A 241 12.76 13.92 -13.46
C ASN A 241 13.22 12.49 -13.78
N GLU A 242 12.32 11.55 -13.98
CA GLU A 242 12.64 10.15 -14.33
C GLU A 242 12.44 9.87 -15.83
N THR A 243 13.12 10.60 -16.67
CA THR A 243 13.47 10.12 -18.01
C THR A 243 14.96 9.75 -17.97
N ASP A 244 15.25 8.45 -18.14
CA ASP A 244 16.57 7.88 -18.36
C ASP A 244 17.57 7.83 -17.18
N SER A 245 17.27 7.05 -16.14
CA SER A 245 18.29 6.13 -15.59
C SER A 245 17.64 5.16 -14.60
N ALA A 246 17.64 3.90 -14.99
CA ALA A 246 17.19 2.80 -14.16
C ALA A 246 18.28 2.44 -13.12
N THR A 247 18.37 3.20 -12.06
CA THR A 247 18.99 2.75 -10.82
C THR A 247 18.05 3.14 -9.69
N CYS A 248 17.54 2.13 -9.02
CA CYS A 248 16.63 2.29 -7.90
C CYS A 248 17.46 2.65 -6.65
N ASP A 249 17.91 3.90 -6.54
CA ASP A 249 18.68 4.36 -5.38
C ASP A 249 17.80 4.69 -4.15
N ASP A 250 16.47 4.57 -4.26
CA ASP A 250 15.54 4.99 -3.21
C ASP A 250 14.63 3.85 -2.69
N CYS A 251 14.97 2.58 -2.97
CA CYS A 251 14.18 1.45 -2.50
C CYS A 251 14.34 1.15 -0.99
N GLY A 252 15.37 1.68 -0.35
CA GLY A 252 15.65 1.46 1.08
C GLY A 252 14.91 2.38 2.05
N ALA A 253 14.52 3.57 1.60
CA ALA A 253 13.89 4.57 2.49
C ALA A 253 12.37 4.34 2.73
N LEU A 254 11.75 3.34 2.07
CA LEU A 254 10.32 3.05 2.19
C LEU A 254 9.97 2.10 3.35
N ALA A 255 10.96 1.64 4.11
CA ALA A 255 10.76 0.64 5.16
C ALA A 255 10.41 1.23 6.54
N GLU A 256 10.61 2.52 6.77
CA GLU A 256 10.45 3.13 8.11
C GLU A 256 9.26 4.08 8.28
N ALA A 257 8.51 4.39 7.24
CA ALA A 257 7.34 5.24 7.36
C ALA A 257 6.11 4.55 6.76
N ASP A 258 5.09 4.39 7.57
CA ASP A 258 3.69 4.22 7.21
C ASP A 258 3.12 2.81 7.03
N ALA A 259 2.75 2.22 8.16
CA ALA A 259 1.58 1.35 8.17
C ALA A 259 0.34 2.20 8.51
N PRO A 260 -0.53 2.50 7.55
CA PRO A 260 -1.79 3.13 7.87
C PRO A 260 -2.68 2.12 8.61
N ASN A 261 -3.22 2.56 9.72
CA ASN A 261 -4.09 1.81 10.62
C ASN A 261 -5.51 1.77 10.05
N PHE A 262 -5.92 0.67 9.44
CA PHE A 262 -7.26 0.52 8.87
C PHE A 262 -8.05 -0.52 9.65
N GLY A 263 -9.00 -0.05 10.43
CA GLY A 263 -9.96 -0.91 11.13
C GLY A 263 -10.94 -1.56 10.15
N GLY A 264 -10.79 -2.82 9.87
CA GLY A 264 -11.76 -3.66 9.19
C GLY A 264 -12.26 -4.74 10.14
N SER A 265 -13.57 -4.80 10.34
CA SER A 265 -14.22 -5.80 11.19
C SER A 265 -14.02 -7.21 10.61
N ASN A 266 -13.25 -8.05 11.33
CA ASN A 266 -13.19 -9.48 11.09
C ASN A 266 -14.54 -10.13 11.38
N ARG A 267 -15.21 -10.65 10.36
CA ARG A 267 -16.12 -11.80 10.50
C ARG A 267 -15.40 -13.02 9.95
N ALA A 268 -15.32 -14.02 10.81
CA ALA A 268 -14.73 -15.32 10.55
C ALA A 268 -15.30 -15.97 9.28
N ALA A 269 -14.41 -16.45 8.42
CA ALA A 269 -14.76 -17.41 7.38
C ALA A 269 -14.99 -18.76 8.04
N SER A 270 -16.25 -19.19 8.12
CA SER A 270 -16.64 -20.56 8.42
C SER A 270 -17.40 -21.12 7.23
N ASP A 271 -16.95 -22.31 6.81
CA ASP A 271 -17.67 -23.32 6.05
C ASP A 271 -17.93 -23.08 4.55
N VAL A 272 -16.97 -23.56 3.75
CA VAL A 272 -17.24 -24.10 2.42
C VAL A 272 -16.81 -25.57 2.41
N PRO A 273 -17.71 -26.53 2.11
CA PRO A 273 -17.37 -27.95 2.11
C PRO A 273 -16.46 -28.30 0.91
N PRO A 274 -15.58 -29.29 1.05
CA PRO A 274 -14.72 -29.71 -0.05
C PRO A 274 -15.54 -30.45 -1.11
N SER A 275 -15.51 -29.95 -2.34
CA SER A 275 -16.04 -30.66 -3.49
C SER A 275 -15.20 -31.90 -3.80
N THR A 276 -15.80 -33.05 -3.67
CA THR A 276 -15.29 -34.34 -4.11
C THR A 276 -15.13 -34.36 -5.63
N VAL A 277 -13.90 -34.47 -6.11
CA VAL A 277 -13.62 -34.77 -7.52
C VAL A 277 -13.24 -36.23 -7.64
N GLY A 278 -14.00 -36.94 -8.47
CA GLY A 278 -13.78 -38.34 -8.80
C GLY A 278 -12.47 -38.59 -9.53
N ARG A 279 -11.87 -39.74 -9.22
CA ARG A 279 -10.65 -40.29 -9.82
C ARG A 279 -10.88 -40.60 -11.31
N ALA A 280 -10.04 -40.03 -12.19
CA ALA A 280 -9.62 -40.67 -13.43
C ALA A 280 -8.21 -40.16 -13.76
N GLY A 281 -7.30 -41.07 -14.09
CA GLY A 281 -5.85 -40.88 -14.11
C GLY A 281 -5.31 -39.89 -15.14
N GLY A 282 -4.27 -39.20 -14.75
CA GLY A 282 -3.45 -38.33 -15.57
C GLY A 282 -2.95 -37.18 -14.70
N VAL A 283 -1.74 -37.32 -14.17
CA VAL A 283 -1.07 -36.22 -13.47
C VAL A 283 -0.72 -35.14 -14.49
N TRP A 284 -1.59 -34.13 -14.62
CA TRP A 284 -1.23 -32.88 -15.27
C TRP A 284 -0.63 -31.96 -14.20
N THR A 285 0.68 -32.00 -14.09
CA THR A 285 1.40 -30.96 -13.38
C THR A 285 1.31 -29.71 -14.23
N ILE A 286 0.41 -28.80 -13.89
CA ILE A 286 0.40 -27.45 -14.46
C ILE A 286 1.61 -26.75 -13.84
N HIS A 287 2.73 -26.76 -14.56
CA HIS A 287 3.80 -25.81 -14.28
C HIS A 287 3.26 -24.42 -14.61
N LYS A 288 2.81 -23.69 -13.60
CA LYS A 288 2.51 -22.27 -13.72
C LYS A 288 3.85 -21.59 -13.98
N SER A 289 4.12 -21.23 -15.24
CA SER A 289 5.29 -20.43 -15.57
C SER A 289 5.10 -19.06 -14.91
N VAL A 290 5.99 -18.74 -13.98
CA VAL A 290 6.01 -17.43 -13.26
C VAL A 290 6.46 -16.30 -14.21
N ASP A 291 6.82 -16.65 -15.45
CA ASP A 291 7.53 -15.82 -16.40
C ASP A 291 6.64 -15.05 -17.37
N ASP A 292 5.30 -15.19 -17.28
CA ASP A 292 4.37 -14.51 -18.19
C ASP A 292 3.96 -13.15 -17.65
N VAL A 293 4.05 -12.12 -18.50
CA VAL A 293 3.62 -10.76 -18.18
C VAL A 293 2.21 -10.54 -18.72
N ALA A 294 1.29 -10.16 -17.83
CA ALA A 294 -0.11 -9.91 -18.13
C ALA A 294 -0.44 -8.41 -18.10
N LEU A 295 -1.08 -7.91 -19.15
CA LEU A 295 -1.40 -6.50 -19.33
C LEU A 295 -2.84 -6.30 -19.77
N PHE A 296 -3.41 -5.17 -19.33
CA PHE A 296 -4.65 -4.62 -19.88
C PHE A 296 -4.35 -3.29 -20.58
N PHE A 297 -4.91 -3.08 -21.77
CA PHE A 297 -4.74 -1.86 -22.53
C PHE A 297 -6.00 -1.53 -23.34
N SER A 298 -6.18 -0.28 -23.70
CA SER A 298 -7.24 0.18 -24.58
C SER A 298 -6.68 0.70 -25.90
N VAL A 299 -7.48 0.62 -26.96
CA VAL A 299 -7.11 1.09 -28.28
C VAL A 299 -8.22 1.99 -28.84
N SER A 300 -7.85 3.14 -29.35
CA SER A 300 -8.78 4.09 -29.94
C SER A 300 -8.30 4.61 -31.30
N SER A 301 -9.27 5.05 -32.11
CA SER A 301 -9.06 5.73 -33.37
C SER A 301 -9.96 6.96 -33.43
N HIS A 302 -9.38 8.15 -33.58
CA HIS A 302 -10.12 9.42 -33.61
C HIS A 302 -11.11 9.59 -32.43
N GLY A 303 -10.70 9.15 -31.23
CA GLY A 303 -11.51 9.24 -30.01
C GLY A 303 -12.57 8.13 -29.84
N HIS A 304 -12.70 7.21 -30.79
CA HIS A 304 -13.61 6.06 -30.70
C HIS A 304 -12.84 4.79 -30.32
N MET A 305 -13.40 3.99 -29.40
CA MET A 305 -12.80 2.72 -28.99
C MET A 305 -12.86 1.71 -30.13
N VAL A 306 -11.75 0.98 -30.33
CA VAL A 306 -11.65 -0.10 -31.33
C VAL A 306 -11.76 -1.42 -30.58
N ASN A 307 -12.83 -2.19 -30.83
CA ASN A 307 -13.19 -3.39 -30.06
C ASN A 307 -13.06 -4.71 -30.85
N ASP A 308 -12.55 -4.65 -32.08
CA ASP A 308 -12.50 -5.74 -33.04
C ASP A 308 -11.05 -6.01 -33.52
N LEU A 309 -10.08 -5.91 -32.60
CA LEU A 309 -8.68 -6.25 -32.87
C LEU A 309 -8.41 -7.73 -32.59
N GLU A 310 -7.49 -8.27 -33.38
CA GLU A 310 -6.89 -9.59 -33.22
C GLU A 310 -5.44 -9.47 -32.71
N ALA A 311 -4.88 -10.57 -32.21
CA ALA A 311 -3.47 -10.59 -31.74
C ALA A 311 -2.48 -10.15 -32.83
N SER A 312 -2.80 -10.43 -34.11
CA SER A 312 -2.02 -10.04 -35.27
C SER A 312 -1.92 -8.52 -35.49
N ASN A 313 -2.87 -7.75 -34.92
CA ASN A 313 -2.87 -6.29 -34.97
C ASN A 313 -1.97 -5.64 -33.92
N ILE A 314 -1.37 -6.44 -33.01
CA ILE A 314 -0.67 -5.94 -31.84
C ILE A 314 0.80 -6.34 -31.90
N GLN A 315 1.68 -5.37 -31.72
CA GLN A 315 3.10 -5.59 -31.50
C GLN A 315 3.46 -5.11 -30.09
N ILE A 316 4.20 -5.93 -29.36
CA ILE A 316 4.70 -5.61 -28.02
C ILE A 316 6.21 -5.47 -28.09
N ARG A 317 6.73 -4.50 -27.36
CA ARG A 317 8.16 -4.37 -27.06
C ARG A 317 8.34 -4.22 -25.57
N ASP A 318 9.14 -5.12 -25.00
CA ASP A 318 9.54 -5.16 -23.59
C ASP A 318 11.03 -4.80 -23.57
N ASP A 319 11.39 -3.66 -22.96
CA ASP A 319 12.73 -3.04 -23.07
C ASP A 319 13.24 -2.99 -24.52
N ASN A 320 12.37 -2.55 -25.43
CA ASN A 320 12.60 -2.49 -26.89
C ASN A 320 12.82 -3.85 -27.57
N LYS A 321 12.68 -5.00 -26.90
CA LYS A 321 12.77 -6.34 -27.48
C LYS A 321 11.38 -6.90 -27.77
N ALA A 322 11.28 -7.70 -28.82
CA ALA A 322 10.05 -8.46 -29.06
C ALA A 322 9.92 -9.58 -28.00
N PRO A 323 8.72 -9.92 -27.54
CA PRO A 323 8.52 -11.04 -26.65
C PRO A 323 8.89 -12.37 -27.30
N GLU A 324 9.25 -13.37 -26.50
CA GLU A 324 9.49 -14.73 -27.01
C GLU A 324 8.24 -15.27 -27.68
N ARG A 325 7.09 -15.09 -27.05
CA ARG A 325 5.76 -15.45 -27.59
C ARG A 325 4.64 -14.70 -26.91
N VAL A 326 3.54 -14.49 -27.61
CA VAL A 326 2.26 -14.12 -27.04
C VAL A 326 1.56 -15.39 -26.56
N VAL A 327 1.19 -15.41 -25.27
CA VAL A 327 0.56 -16.57 -24.62
C VAL A 327 -0.95 -16.52 -24.78
N GLN A 328 -1.53 -15.32 -24.60
CA GLN A 328 -2.98 -15.12 -24.68
C GLN A 328 -3.31 -13.70 -25.15
N PHE A 329 -4.40 -13.59 -25.90
CA PHE A 329 -5.03 -12.31 -26.25
C PHE A 329 -6.56 -12.47 -26.14
N ALA A 330 -7.22 -11.53 -25.48
CA ALA A 330 -8.67 -11.58 -25.29
C ALA A 330 -9.26 -10.16 -25.06
N PRO A 331 -10.50 -9.90 -25.50
CA PRO A 331 -11.21 -8.69 -25.08
C PRO A 331 -11.62 -8.76 -23.60
N GLN A 332 -11.53 -7.63 -22.89
CA GLN A 332 -11.88 -7.50 -21.47
C GLN A 332 -13.33 -7.91 -21.17
N SER A 333 -14.25 -7.72 -22.11
CA SER A 333 -15.66 -8.08 -21.94
C SER A 333 -15.88 -9.56 -21.60
N LYS A 334 -14.91 -10.42 -21.92
CA LYS A 334 -14.93 -11.86 -21.64
C LYS A 334 -14.23 -12.26 -20.34
N LEU A 335 -13.62 -11.30 -19.63
CA LEU A 335 -12.83 -11.55 -18.44
C LEU A 335 -13.47 -10.91 -17.21
N PRO A 336 -13.27 -11.50 -16.00
CA PRO A 336 -13.74 -10.93 -14.76
C PRO A 336 -13.14 -9.56 -14.46
N LEU A 337 -13.89 -8.74 -13.73
CA LEU A 337 -13.48 -7.42 -13.25
C LEU A 337 -13.50 -7.40 -11.72
N ARG A 338 -12.47 -6.84 -11.13
CA ARG A 338 -12.45 -6.39 -9.73
C ARG A 338 -12.44 -4.88 -9.73
N LEU A 339 -13.52 -4.29 -9.28
CA LEU A 339 -13.72 -2.85 -9.25
C LEU A 339 -13.61 -2.32 -7.84
N ALA A 340 -12.77 -1.33 -7.62
CA ALA A 340 -12.87 -0.45 -6.46
C ALA A 340 -13.46 0.87 -6.90
N LEU A 341 -14.50 1.34 -6.22
CA LEU A 341 -14.98 2.71 -6.33
C LEU A 341 -14.57 3.47 -5.06
N LEU A 342 -13.72 4.45 -5.25
CA LEU A 342 -13.20 5.32 -4.19
C LEU A 342 -13.79 6.71 -4.35
N VAL A 343 -14.55 7.15 -3.36
CA VAL A 343 -15.28 8.42 -3.41
C VAL A 343 -14.71 9.36 -2.36
N ASP A 344 -14.37 10.56 -2.78
CA ASP A 344 -13.97 11.64 -1.90
C ASP A 344 -15.16 12.04 -1.01
N THR A 345 -14.95 11.98 0.29
CA THR A 345 -15.94 12.36 1.30
C THR A 345 -15.44 13.51 2.17
N SER A 346 -14.44 14.25 1.72
CA SER A 346 -13.89 15.40 2.41
C SER A 346 -14.89 16.57 2.49
N GLY A 347 -14.57 17.55 3.32
CA GLY A 347 -15.46 18.69 3.55
C GLY A 347 -15.72 19.55 2.31
N SER A 348 -14.86 19.51 1.28
CA SER A 348 -14.98 20.29 0.05
C SER A 348 -16.13 19.83 -0.88
N VAL A 349 -16.61 18.59 -0.71
CA VAL A 349 -17.63 17.99 -1.60
C VAL A 349 -19.06 18.04 -1.07
N HIS A 350 -19.29 18.70 0.07
CA HIS A 350 -20.56 18.62 0.82
C HIS A 350 -21.82 18.92 -0.02
N ASP A 351 -21.82 19.99 -0.78
CA ASP A 351 -22.99 20.44 -1.55
C ASP A 351 -23.31 19.58 -2.78
N ARG A 352 -22.33 18.84 -3.27
CA ARG A 352 -22.39 17.99 -4.47
C ARG A 352 -22.57 16.51 -4.17
N PHE A 353 -22.34 16.12 -2.94
CA PHE A 353 -22.21 14.73 -2.51
C PHE A 353 -23.41 13.84 -2.82
N SER A 354 -24.62 14.38 -2.70
CA SER A 354 -25.84 13.63 -3.04
C SER A 354 -25.93 13.30 -4.52
N PHE A 355 -25.49 14.22 -5.38
CA PHE A 355 -25.45 14.01 -6.82
C PHE A 355 -24.35 13.03 -7.22
N GLU A 356 -23.17 13.14 -6.63
CA GLU A 356 -22.04 12.22 -6.83
C GLU A 356 -22.43 10.78 -6.46
N LYS A 357 -23.10 10.58 -5.31
CA LYS A 357 -23.66 9.30 -4.90
C LYS A 357 -24.63 8.72 -5.94
N SER A 358 -25.55 9.54 -6.44
CA SER A 358 -26.53 9.10 -7.44
C SER A 358 -25.86 8.69 -8.75
N ALA A 359 -24.86 9.45 -9.21
CA ALA A 359 -24.10 9.13 -10.43
C ALA A 359 -23.23 7.88 -10.25
N ALA A 360 -22.56 7.75 -9.10
CA ALA A 360 -21.77 6.59 -8.71
C ALA A 360 -22.61 5.31 -8.63
N THR A 361 -23.81 5.37 -8.05
CA THR A 361 -24.72 4.23 -7.96
C THR A 361 -25.15 3.74 -9.35
N LYS A 362 -25.53 4.67 -10.26
CA LYS A 362 -25.84 4.33 -11.65
C LYS A 362 -24.66 3.71 -12.40
N PHE A 363 -23.47 4.20 -12.15
CA PHE A 363 -22.23 3.67 -12.73
C PHE A 363 -21.99 2.22 -12.29
N VAL A 364 -22.00 1.95 -10.97
CA VAL A 364 -21.74 0.63 -10.41
C VAL A 364 -22.78 -0.39 -10.90
N GLN A 365 -24.06 0.00 -10.97
CA GLN A 365 -25.13 -0.86 -11.49
C GLN A 365 -24.93 -1.29 -12.94
N LYS A 366 -24.24 -0.50 -13.75
CA LYS A 366 -24.05 -0.74 -15.18
C LYS A 366 -22.69 -1.30 -15.54
N VAL A 367 -21.63 -1.08 -14.71
CA VAL A 367 -20.27 -1.50 -15.04
C VAL A 367 -20.02 -2.97 -14.76
N LEU A 368 -20.66 -3.56 -13.76
CA LEU A 368 -20.59 -4.98 -13.46
C LEU A 368 -21.55 -5.74 -14.38
N GLY A 369 -21.02 -6.43 -15.38
CA GLY A 369 -21.82 -7.09 -16.44
C GLY A 369 -21.55 -8.57 -16.58
N ASN A 370 -20.51 -9.12 -15.92
CA ASN A 370 -20.18 -10.53 -15.91
C ASN A 370 -20.52 -11.10 -14.52
N PRO A 371 -21.12 -12.30 -14.41
CA PRO A 371 -21.44 -12.92 -13.11
C PRO A 371 -20.23 -13.10 -12.17
N ALA A 372 -19.01 -13.14 -12.73
CA ALA A 372 -17.77 -13.22 -11.97
C ALA A 372 -17.18 -11.86 -11.57
N ASP A 373 -17.84 -10.75 -11.93
CA ASP A 373 -17.40 -9.41 -11.52
C ASP A 373 -17.69 -9.19 -10.05
N LEU A 374 -16.75 -8.52 -9.37
CA LEU A 374 -16.94 -8.08 -7.99
C LEU A 374 -16.53 -6.61 -7.86
N GLY A 375 -17.23 -5.89 -7.02
CA GLY A 375 -16.87 -4.52 -6.66
C GLY A 375 -16.85 -4.31 -5.15
N PHE A 376 -16.07 -3.34 -4.68
CA PHE A 376 -16.19 -2.79 -3.34
C PHE A 376 -16.27 -1.27 -3.37
N ILE A 377 -16.88 -0.68 -2.33
CA ILE A 377 -17.05 0.76 -2.18
C ILE A 377 -16.27 1.24 -0.96
N ALA A 378 -15.51 2.29 -1.14
CA ALA A 378 -14.85 2.98 -0.05
C ALA A 378 -14.98 4.50 -0.21
N GLY A 379 -15.19 5.19 0.89
CA GLY A 379 -15.03 6.63 0.99
C GLY A 379 -13.65 6.97 1.54
N PHE A 380 -13.18 8.18 1.28
CA PHE A 380 -11.99 8.69 1.94
C PHE A 380 -12.13 10.17 2.29
N ALA A 381 -11.68 10.46 3.47
CA ALA A 381 -11.50 11.81 4.00
C ALA A 381 -10.09 11.87 4.61
N THR A 382 -9.96 11.96 5.91
CA THR A 382 -8.66 11.84 6.60
C THR A 382 -8.08 10.42 6.50
N GLU A 383 -8.97 9.42 6.39
CA GLU A 383 -8.64 7.98 6.25
C GLU A 383 -9.63 7.32 5.29
N PRO A 384 -9.24 6.26 4.55
CA PRO A 384 -10.16 5.46 3.77
C PRO A 384 -11.06 4.59 4.65
N SER A 385 -12.32 4.46 4.29
CA SER A 385 -13.32 3.66 4.99
C SER A 385 -14.13 2.83 4.01
N VAL A 386 -14.12 1.50 4.16
CA VAL A 386 -14.92 0.59 3.33
C VAL A 386 -16.35 0.60 3.85
N THR A 387 -17.29 1.01 3.01
CA THR A 387 -18.73 1.00 3.33
C THR A 387 -19.44 -0.23 2.78
N GLN A 388 -18.87 -0.88 1.75
CA GLN A 388 -19.31 -2.16 1.22
C GLN A 388 -18.09 -2.96 0.72
N ASP A 389 -17.90 -4.15 1.26
CA ASP A 389 -16.84 -5.06 0.81
C ASP A 389 -17.20 -5.72 -0.53
N PHE A 390 -16.31 -6.56 -1.09
CA PHE A 390 -16.51 -7.19 -2.39
C PHE A 390 -17.86 -7.88 -2.49
N SER A 391 -18.65 -7.44 -3.46
CA SER A 391 -19.97 -8.01 -3.80
C SER A 391 -20.17 -8.00 -5.31
N ALA A 392 -20.90 -9.00 -5.81
CA ALA A 392 -21.42 -9.04 -7.18
C ALA A 392 -22.80 -8.37 -7.28
N ASP A 393 -23.46 -8.07 -6.16
CA ASP A 393 -24.79 -7.50 -6.12
C ASP A 393 -24.74 -5.96 -6.24
N PRO A 394 -25.21 -5.38 -7.36
CA PRO A 394 -25.26 -3.93 -7.54
C PRO A 394 -26.11 -3.20 -6.50
N VAL A 395 -27.09 -3.89 -5.88
CA VAL A 395 -27.94 -3.29 -4.83
C VAL A 395 -27.16 -3.13 -3.53
N GLU A 396 -26.35 -4.14 -3.15
CA GLU A 396 -25.47 -4.04 -1.99
C GLU A 396 -24.41 -2.93 -2.18
N LEU A 397 -23.82 -2.87 -3.35
CA LEU A 397 -22.84 -1.81 -3.68
C LEU A 397 -23.51 -0.43 -3.66
N GLY A 398 -24.76 -0.30 -4.13
CA GLY A 398 -25.54 0.93 -4.03
C GLY A 398 -25.77 1.36 -2.58
N LYS A 399 -26.14 0.44 -1.69
CA LYS A 399 -26.23 0.70 -0.24
C LYS A 399 -24.90 1.15 0.34
N GLY A 400 -23.77 0.56 -0.11
CA GLY A 400 -22.44 1.01 0.28
C GLY A 400 -22.18 2.47 -0.08
N ILE A 401 -22.61 2.91 -1.26
CA ILE A 401 -22.51 4.31 -1.69
C ILE A 401 -23.42 5.21 -0.82
N ASP A 402 -24.63 4.76 -0.52
CA ASP A 402 -25.55 5.52 0.35
C ASP A 402 -25.00 5.70 1.77
N ASN A 403 -24.23 4.73 2.27
CA ASN A 403 -23.60 4.75 3.59
C ASN A 403 -22.32 5.62 3.67
N LEU A 404 -21.85 6.18 2.56
CA LEU A 404 -20.72 7.12 2.58
C LEU A 404 -21.09 8.37 3.41
N ALA A 405 -20.20 8.75 4.32
CA ALA A 405 -20.41 9.90 5.22
C ALA A 405 -19.38 10.99 4.93
N ASN A 406 -19.82 12.24 4.90
CA ASN A 406 -18.97 13.40 4.69
C ASN A 406 -18.24 13.85 5.95
N GLY A 407 -17.02 14.33 5.79
CA GLY A 407 -16.27 15.09 6.79
C GLY A 407 -14.77 14.76 6.81
N GLY A 408 -13.99 15.70 7.29
CA GLY A 408 -12.54 15.53 7.47
C GLY A 408 -11.68 16.19 6.40
N GLY A 409 -10.39 15.88 6.41
CA GLY A 409 -9.40 16.27 5.40
C GLY A 409 -9.47 15.36 4.16
N THR A 410 -8.45 15.39 3.31
CA THR A 410 -8.37 14.59 2.08
C THR A 410 -7.06 13.81 2.06
N ALA A 411 -7.11 12.49 2.26
CA ALA A 411 -5.97 11.58 2.21
C ALA A 411 -6.04 10.72 0.94
N LEU A 412 -5.92 11.38 -0.23
CA LEU A 412 -6.08 10.75 -1.54
C LEU A 412 -5.04 9.64 -1.78
N PHE A 413 -3.74 9.91 -1.50
CA PHE A 413 -2.69 8.93 -1.81
C PHE A 413 -2.74 7.71 -0.88
N ASP A 414 -3.11 7.88 0.38
CA ASP A 414 -3.32 6.77 1.30
C ASP A 414 -4.52 5.92 0.88
N ALA A 415 -5.59 6.56 0.45
CA ALA A 415 -6.79 5.89 -0.04
C ALA A 415 -6.52 5.10 -1.34
N VAL A 416 -5.75 5.66 -2.27
CA VAL A 416 -5.30 4.96 -3.48
C VAL A 416 -4.45 3.75 -3.11
N SER A 417 -3.48 3.92 -2.22
CA SER A 417 -2.60 2.86 -1.74
C SER A 417 -3.38 1.72 -1.09
N PHE A 418 -4.35 2.06 -0.23
CA PHE A 418 -5.26 1.12 0.41
C PHE A 418 -6.08 0.33 -0.61
N ALA A 419 -6.77 1.03 -1.52
CA ALA A 419 -7.64 0.38 -2.51
C ALA A 419 -6.84 -0.54 -3.44
N CYS A 420 -5.64 -0.14 -3.85
CA CYS A 420 -4.76 -0.97 -4.68
C CYS A 420 -4.30 -2.24 -3.96
N ARG A 421 -3.90 -2.13 -2.67
CA ARG A 421 -3.54 -3.32 -1.87
C ARG A 421 -4.73 -4.26 -1.69
N LYS A 422 -5.93 -3.73 -1.39
CA LYS A 422 -7.15 -4.54 -1.22
C LYS A 422 -7.52 -5.26 -2.52
N LEU A 423 -7.43 -4.61 -3.68
CA LEU A 423 -7.61 -5.25 -5.00
C LEU A 423 -6.54 -6.31 -5.27
N GLY A 424 -5.28 -6.04 -4.93
CA GLY A 424 -4.16 -6.96 -5.15
C GLY A 424 -4.14 -8.16 -4.22
N ALA A 425 -4.67 -8.02 -3.00
CA ALA A 425 -4.75 -9.09 -2.00
C ALA A 425 -5.89 -10.08 -2.28
N TYR A 426 -6.88 -9.73 -3.12
CA TYR A 426 -7.95 -10.66 -3.46
C TYR A 426 -7.40 -11.85 -4.25
N PRO A 427 -7.69 -13.10 -3.84
CA PRO A 427 -7.11 -14.31 -4.43
C PRO A 427 -7.72 -14.59 -5.81
N ASP A 428 -7.19 -13.96 -6.81
CA ASP A 428 -7.63 -14.08 -8.21
C ASP A 428 -6.53 -14.64 -9.11
N ASP A 429 -6.97 -15.20 -10.25
CA ASP A 429 -6.13 -15.48 -11.41
C ASP A 429 -5.60 -14.15 -12.03
N GLU A 430 -4.46 -14.19 -12.71
CA GLU A 430 -3.86 -13.04 -13.40
C GLU A 430 -4.72 -12.47 -14.52
N ARG A 431 -5.70 -13.23 -15.01
CA ARG A 431 -6.66 -12.84 -16.06
C ARG A 431 -7.78 -11.94 -15.58
N VAL A 432 -7.77 -11.54 -14.32
CA VAL A 432 -8.77 -10.64 -13.74
C VAL A 432 -8.31 -9.19 -13.88
N ALA A 433 -9.14 -8.34 -14.47
CA ALA A 433 -8.86 -6.91 -14.52
C ALA A 433 -9.10 -6.27 -13.17
N ARG A 434 -8.07 -5.64 -12.59
CA ARG A 434 -8.19 -4.83 -11.38
C ARG A 434 -8.28 -3.37 -11.76
N VAL A 435 -9.39 -2.74 -11.40
CA VAL A 435 -9.70 -1.35 -11.75
C VAL A 435 -10.06 -0.58 -10.50
N LEU A 436 -9.42 0.56 -10.32
CA LEU A 436 -9.75 1.56 -9.32
C LEU A 436 -10.36 2.78 -10.02
N VAL A 437 -11.57 3.17 -9.64
CA VAL A 437 -12.21 4.41 -10.08
C VAL A 437 -12.25 5.37 -8.90
N ILE A 438 -11.74 6.58 -9.10
CA ILE A 438 -11.65 7.63 -8.09
C ILE A 438 -12.56 8.79 -8.50
N LEU A 439 -13.44 9.20 -7.61
CA LEU A 439 -14.21 10.44 -7.69
C LEU A 439 -13.64 11.41 -6.66
N SER A 440 -12.94 12.46 -7.09
CA SER A 440 -12.29 13.45 -6.20
C SER A 440 -11.99 14.74 -6.96
N ASP A 441 -11.80 15.84 -6.25
CA ASP A 441 -11.27 17.09 -6.81
C ASP A 441 -9.74 17.09 -6.96
N GLY A 442 -9.08 15.99 -6.55
CA GLY A 442 -7.64 15.78 -6.73
C GLY A 442 -6.77 16.42 -5.64
N GLU A 443 -7.37 17.06 -4.66
CA GLU A 443 -6.62 17.62 -3.53
C GLU A 443 -6.14 16.51 -2.58
N ASP A 444 -4.95 16.71 -2.00
CA ASP A 444 -4.39 15.86 -0.96
C ASP A 444 -3.76 16.71 0.12
N ASN A 445 -4.31 16.66 1.31
CA ASN A 445 -3.83 17.46 2.44
C ASN A 445 -3.55 16.65 3.72
N SER A 446 -3.86 15.35 3.69
CA SER A 446 -3.82 14.50 4.88
C SER A 446 -3.08 13.19 4.69
N SER A 447 -2.69 12.81 3.47
CA SER A 447 -1.97 11.56 3.22
C SER A 447 -0.59 11.55 3.85
N HIS A 448 -0.20 10.38 4.31
CA HIS A 448 1.16 10.03 4.70
C HIS A 448 1.97 9.55 3.49
N SER A 449 1.34 8.79 2.60
CA SER A 449 1.93 8.33 1.34
C SER A 449 2.13 9.51 0.38
N SER A 450 3.13 9.36 -0.50
CA SER A 450 3.34 10.28 -1.62
C SER A 450 2.61 9.80 -2.88
N LEU A 451 2.42 10.70 -3.86
CA LEU A 451 1.91 10.36 -5.18
C LEU A 451 2.75 9.25 -5.85
N LYS A 452 4.09 9.32 -5.73
CA LYS A 452 5.03 8.31 -6.26
C LYS A 452 4.77 6.92 -5.66
N GLN A 453 4.64 6.84 -4.34
CA GLN A 453 4.36 5.58 -3.63
C GLN A 453 3.02 4.97 -4.06
N SER A 454 1.97 5.76 -4.17
CA SER A 454 0.65 5.29 -4.59
C SER A 454 0.66 4.73 -6.01
N VAL A 455 1.36 5.40 -6.93
CA VAL A 455 1.55 4.92 -8.31
C VAL A 455 2.32 3.60 -8.31
N GLN A 456 3.42 3.49 -7.58
CA GLN A 456 4.22 2.26 -7.49
C GLN A 456 3.40 1.08 -6.92
N ILE A 457 2.57 1.32 -5.89
CA ILE A 457 1.69 0.29 -5.34
C ILE A 457 0.67 -0.16 -6.39
N ALA A 458 0.05 0.77 -7.14
CA ALA A 458 -0.89 0.43 -8.20
C ALA A 458 -0.22 -0.41 -9.30
N GLU A 459 0.98 -0.03 -9.73
CA GLU A 459 1.76 -0.76 -10.74
C GLU A 459 2.11 -2.18 -10.26
N ARG A 460 2.59 -2.34 -9.00
CA ARG A 460 2.91 -3.65 -8.40
C ARG A 460 1.68 -4.55 -8.26
N MET A 461 0.54 -3.99 -7.88
CA MET A 461 -0.73 -4.72 -7.73
C MET A 461 -1.45 -4.97 -9.05
N GLY A 462 -0.93 -4.46 -10.16
CA GLY A 462 -1.54 -4.58 -11.49
C GLY A 462 -2.90 -3.86 -11.59
N VAL A 463 -3.08 -2.78 -10.84
CA VAL A 463 -4.32 -1.99 -10.81
C VAL A 463 -4.24 -0.88 -11.85
N THR A 464 -5.27 -0.77 -12.68
CA THR A 464 -5.47 0.38 -13.57
C THR A 464 -6.35 1.40 -12.86
N ILE A 465 -5.89 2.64 -12.77
CA ILE A 465 -6.61 3.73 -12.11
C ILE A 465 -7.30 4.60 -13.14
N TYR A 466 -8.57 4.90 -12.91
CA TYR A 466 -9.34 5.91 -13.61
C TYR A 466 -9.76 7.00 -12.62
N THR A 467 -9.64 8.24 -13.02
CA THR A 467 -10.02 9.37 -12.17
C THR A 467 -11.10 10.21 -12.85
N VAL A 468 -12.06 10.65 -12.07
CA VAL A 468 -13.10 11.58 -12.50
C VAL A 468 -13.09 12.76 -11.54
N SER A 469 -12.73 13.94 -12.06
CA SER A 469 -12.73 15.15 -11.25
C SER A 469 -14.15 15.54 -10.88
N THR A 470 -14.36 15.82 -9.60
CA THR A 470 -15.65 16.34 -9.08
C THR A 470 -15.64 17.85 -8.93
N LYS A 471 -14.57 18.52 -9.38
CA LYS A 471 -14.42 19.96 -9.33
C LYS A 471 -15.39 20.67 -10.30
N GLU A 472 -16.01 21.75 -9.86
CA GLU A 472 -16.83 22.60 -10.70
C GLU A 472 -16.00 23.67 -11.41
N GLY A 473 -16.35 23.93 -12.67
CA GLY A 473 -15.81 25.00 -13.50
C GLY A 473 -14.82 24.51 -14.57
N LEU A 474 -14.94 25.09 -15.77
CA LEU A 474 -14.00 24.93 -16.89
C LEU A 474 -12.89 25.98 -16.76
N GLY A 475 -12.08 25.90 -15.71
CA GLY A 475 -10.91 26.75 -15.53
C GLY A 475 -9.63 26.10 -16.09
N ASP A 476 -8.50 26.79 -16.00
CA ASP A 476 -7.20 26.21 -16.30
C ASP A 476 -6.93 25.01 -15.39
N LYS A 477 -6.25 23.99 -15.94
CA LYS A 477 -5.87 22.80 -15.17
C LYS A 477 -5.03 23.17 -13.96
N THR A 478 -5.47 22.74 -12.81
CA THR A 478 -4.78 22.92 -11.53
C THR A 478 -3.74 21.84 -11.29
N ASP A 479 -2.91 21.99 -10.26
CA ASP A 479 -1.98 20.95 -9.85
C ASP A 479 -2.72 19.71 -9.30
N ALA A 480 -3.90 19.89 -8.69
CA ALA A 480 -4.79 18.78 -8.32
C ALA A 480 -5.29 17.99 -9.54
N ASP A 481 -5.67 18.67 -10.62
CA ASP A 481 -6.06 18.01 -11.88
C ASP A 481 -4.89 17.20 -12.47
N LYS A 482 -3.65 17.73 -12.40
CA LYS A 482 -2.44 17.00 -12.84
C LYS A 482 -2.16 15.77 -11.99
N VAL A 483 -2.44 15.80 -10.69
CA VAL A 483 -2.33 14.63 -9.81
C VAL A 483 -3.27 13.52 -10.30
N LEU A 484 -4.54 13.85 -10.58
CA LEU A 484 -5.51 12.89 -11.11
C LEU A 484 -5.06 12.32 -12.47
N GLU A 485 -4.50 13.16 -13.36
CA GLU A 485 -3.93 12.72 -14.64
C GLU A 485 -2.77 11.74 -14.43
N VAL A 486 -1.82 12.08 -13.57
CA VAL A 486 -0.64 11.23 -13.31
C VAL A 486 -1.04 9.86 -12.75
N LEU A 487 -1.96 9.81 -11.77
CA LEU A 487 -2.48 8.55 -11.22
C LEU A 487 -3.07 7.65 -12.31
N ALA A 488 -3.85 8.23 -13.21
CA ALA A 488 -4.50 7.49 -14.29
C ALA A 488 -3.49 7.09 -15.39
N GLU A 489 -2.72 8.02 -15.93
CA GLU A 489 -1.84 7.77 -17.07
C GLU A 489 -0.71 6.76 -16.76
N ARG A 490 -0.11 6.85 -15.57
CA ARG A 490 0.97 5.94 -15.17
C ARG A 490 0.51 4.49 -15.10
N THR A 491 -0.74 4.25 -14.75
CA THR A 491 -1.33 2.91 -14.58
C THR A 491 -2.07 2.40 -15.83
N GLY A 492 -2.08 3.20 -16.91
CA GLY A 492 -2.74 2.86 -18.19
C GLY A 492 -4.25 3.13 -18.21
N GLY A 493 -4.75 3.94 -17.28
CA GLY A 493 -6.13 4.44 -17.27
C GLY A 493 -6.31 5.80 -17.91
N ASP A 494 -7.36 6.50 -17.54
CA ASP A 494 -7.72 7.82 -18.07
C ASP A 494 -8.27 8.74 -16.99
N ALA A 495 -8.04 10.04 -17.13
CA ALA A 495 -8.58 11.07 -16.26
C ALA A 495 -9.68 11.86 -16.99
N MET A 496 -10.82 12.04 -16.34
CA MET A 496 -11.96 12.77 -16.89
C MET A 496 -12.23 14.02 -16.06
N PHE A 497 -12.48 15.12 -16.73
CA PHE A 497 -12.73 16.43 -16.13
C PHE A 497 -14.10 16.94 -16.60
N PRO A 498 -15.21 16.44 -16.05
CA PRO A 498 -16.53 16.99 -16.31
C PRO A 498 -16.59 18.42 -15.75
N GLY A 499 -16.87 19.39 -16.59
CA GLY A 499 -16.90 20.81 -16.17
C GLY A 499 -18.07 21.17 -15.24
N ASP A 500 -19.05 20.28 -15.11
CA ASP A 500 -20.22 20.45 -14.26
C ASP A 500 -20.80 19.08 -13.81
N LEU A 501 -21.69 19.13 -12.84
CA LEU A 501 -22.36 17.93 -12.30
C LEU A 501 -23.24 17.21 -13.33
N HIS A 502 -23.82 17.93 -14.31
CA HIS A 502 -24.66 17.30 -15.33
C HIS A 502 -23.86 16.43 -16.27
N THR A 503 -22.62 16.81 -16.55
CA THR A 503 -21.69 16.04 -17.39
C THR A 503 -20.98 14.91 -16.63
N LEU A 504 -21.01 14.88 -15.28
CA LEU A 504 -20.44 13.81 -14.49
C LEU A 504 -21.08 12.45 -14.82
N GLY A 505 -22.40 12.38 -14.93
CA GLY A 505 -23.11 11.16 -15.29
C GLY A 505 -22.70 10.62 -16.64
N SER A 506 -22.59 11.49 -17.65
CA SER A 506 -22.16 11.10 -19.00
C SER A 506 -20.69 10.70 -19.05
N SER A 507 -19.83 11.29 -18.21
CA SER A 507 -18.43 10.92 -18.06
C SER A 507 -18.29 9.52 -17.46
N LEU A 508 -19.08 9.18 -16.45
CA LEU A 508 -19.12 7.83 -15.89
C LEU A 508 -19.67 6.78 -16.86
N GLU A 509 -20.60 7.13 -17.74
CA GLU A 509 -21.04 6.23 -18.82
C GLU A 509 -19.92 5.98 -19.83
N LYS A 510 -19.20 7.00 -20.26
CA LYS A 510 -18.02 6.85 -21.10
C LYS A 510 -16.94 6.02 -20.43
N LEU A 511 -16.74 6.22 -19.12
CA LEU A 511 -15.77 5.46 -18.33
C LEU A 511 -16.13 3.97 -18.30
N ARG A 512 -17.41 3.63 -18.12
CA ARG A 512 -17.89 2.23 -18.19
C ARG A 512 -17.51 1.60 -19.53
N ASP A 513 -17.78 2.29 -20.65
CA ASP A 513 -17.49 1.79 -21.99
C ASP A 513 -15.98 1.64 -22.19
N LEU A 514 -15.18 2.57 -21.69
CA LEU A 514 -13.72 2.53 -21.73
C LEU A 514 -13.17 1.31 -20.96
N ILE A 515 -13.66 1.05 -19.74
CA ILE A 515 -13.25 -0.10 -18.93
C ILE A 515 -13.56 -1.41 -19.65
N ARG A 516 -14.73 -1.53 -20.28
CA ARG A 516 -15.19 -2.77 -20.94
C ARG A 516 -14.62 -2.95 -22.35
N SER A 517 -14.09 -1.91 -22.97
CA SER A 517 -13.51 -1.94 -24.31
C SER A 517 -12.00 -2.24 -24.32
N ARG A 518 -11.44 -2.69 -23.20
CA ARG A 518 -10.01 -3.01 -23.09
C ARG A 518 -9.71 -4.39 -23.66
N TYR A 519 -8.42 -4.60 -23.93
CA TYR A 519 -7.86 -5.89 -24.29
C TYR A 519 -6.94 -6.38 -23.18
N PHE A 520 -6.92 -7.68 -23.03
CA PHE A 520 -5.94 -8.40 -22.23
C PHE A 520 -4.93 -9.06 -23.14
N ILE A 521 -3.66 -8.97 -22.78
CA ILE A 521 -2.60 -9.70 -23.43
C ILE A 521 -1.65 -10.28 -22.38
N ALA A 522 -1.31 -11.56 -22.53
CA ALA A 522 -0.25 -12.20 -21.77
C ALA A 522 0.86 -12.63 -22.75
N TYR A 523 2.10 -12.37 -22.38
CA TYR A 523 3.25 -12.70 -23.19
C TYR A 523 4.44 -13.12 -22.32
N LYS A 524 5.35 -13.89 -22.91
CA LYS A 524 6.63 -14.23 -22.28
C LYS A 524 7.71 -13.27 -22.79
N PRO A 525 8.36 -12.50 -21.90
CA PRO A 525 9.48 -11.63 -22.27
C PRO A 525 10.67 -12.46 -22.79
N ALA A 526 11.48 -11.88 -23.70
CA ALA A 526 12.65 -12.54 -24.26
C ALA A 526 13.76 -12.79 -23.22
N ASP A 527 13.91 -11.88 -22.27
CA ASP A 527 15.00 -11.90 -21.26
C ASP A 527 14.42 -11.74 -19.84
N PHE A 528 13.49 -12.63 -19.46
CA PHE A 528 12.92 -12.59 -18.12
C PHE A 528 13.96 -12.93 -17.05
N GLN A 529 14.17 -12.03 -16.09
CA GLN A 529 15.02 -12.22 -14.93
C GLN A 529 14.23 -11.87 -13.65
N PRO A 530 14.01 -12.79 -12.71
CA PRO A 530 13.23 -12.55 -11.49
C PRO A 530 14.04 -11.74 -10.45
N ASN A 531 14.50 -10.55 -10.82
CA ASN A 531 15.43 -9.71 -10.07
C ASN A 531 14.80 -8.43 -9.48
N GLY A 532 13.47 -8.26 -9.61
CA GLY A 532 12.76 -7.08 -9.13
C GLY A 532 12.92 -5.82 -10.00
N SER A 533 13.64 -5.91 -11.14
CA SER A 533 13.86 -4.77 -12.04
C SER A 533 12.56 -4.22 -12.63
N TYR A 534 12.59 -2.94 -13.00
CA TYR A 534 11.52 -2.30 -13.76
C TYR A 534 11.77 -2.48 -15.25
N HIS A 535 10.78 -2.99 -15.97
CA HIS A 535 10.79 -3.17 -17.42
C HIS A 535 9.82 -2.20 -18.10
N THR A 536 10.25 -1.59 -19.18
CA THR A 536 9.43 -0.68 -19.98
C THR A 536 8.63 -1.43 -21.04
N ILE A 537 7.36 -1.04 -21.20
CA ILE A 537 6.47 -1.67 -22.18
C ILE A 537 6.04 -0.64 -23.23
N ASN A 538 6.14 -1.04 -24.49
CA ASN A 538 5.53 -0.31 -25.59
C ASN A 538 4.63 -1.26 -26.39
N ILE A 539 3.35 -0.89 -26.51
CA ILE A 539 2.36 -1.62 -27.31
C ILE A 539 2.02 -0.76 -28.54
N ILE A 540 2.17 -1.34 -29.71
CA ILE A 540 1.81 -0.73 -30.99
C ILE A 540 0.62 -1.50 -31.54
N ALA A 541 -0.45 -0.80 -31.91
CA ALA A 541 -1.61 -1.38 -32.56
C ALA A 541 -1.75 -0.83 -33.98
N GLU A 542 -1.94 -1.73 -34.92
CA GLU A 542 -2.13 -1.38 -36.33
C GLU A 542 -3.30 -2.16 -36.94
N LYS A 543 -4.16 -1.47 -37.67
CA LYS A 543 -5.26 -2.09 -38.41
C LYS A 543 -5.42 -1.43 -39.77
N ASN A 544 -5.51 -2.26 -40.83
CA ASN A 544 -5.67 -1.80 -42.21
C ASN A 544 -4.59 -0.76 -42.63
N GLY A 545 -3.32 -0.97 -42.21
CA GLY A 545 -2.20 -0.07 -42.47
C GLY A 545 -2.24 1.26 -41.74
N LYS A 546 -3.10 1.42 -40.71
CA LYS A 546 -3.19 2.63 -39.88
C LYS A 546 -2.75 2.34 -38.47
N HIS A 547 -1.86 3.17 -37.93
CA HIS A 547 -1.53 3.15 -36.52
C HIS A 547 -2.71 3.64 -35.69
N LEU A 548 -2.97 2.95 -34.59
CA LEU A 548 -4.03 3.27 -33.63
C LEU A 548 -3.41 3.80 -32.34
N GLN A 549 -4.18 4.61 -31.62
CA GLN A 549 -3.75 5.13 -30.33
C GLN A 549 -3.93 4.06 -29.25
N VAL A 550 -2.84 3.69 -28.58
CA VAL A 550 -2.84 2.71 -27.49
C VAL A 550 -2.64 3.41 -26.16
N ARG A 551 -3.39 2.98 -25.17
CA ARG A 551 -3.23 3.39 -23.77
C ARG A 551 -3.03 2.16 -22.91
N ALA A 552 -1.85 2.06 -22.31
CA ALA A 552 -1.40 0.96 -21.45
C ALA A 552 -0.49 1.50 -20.34
N ARG A 553 -0.26 0.70 -19.31
CA ARG A 553 0.82 1.02 -18.36
C ARG A 553 2.17 1.07 -19.07
N LYS A 554 3.06 1.95 -18.61
CA LYS A 554 4.36 2.16 -19.28
C LYS A 554 5.40 1.08 -18.95
N GLY A 555 5.16 0.28 -17.91
CA GLY A 555 6.08 -0.77 -17.50
C GLY A 555 5.54 -1.61 -16.34
N TYR A 556 6.38 -2.47 -15.82
CA TYR A 556 6.09 -3.34 -14.68
C TYR A 556 7.36 -3.66 -13.91
N HIS A 557 7.20 -3.99 -12.63
CA HIS A 557 8.26 -4.60 -11.83
C HIS A 557 8.16 -6.12 -11.92
N VAL A 558 9.27 -6.77 -12.21
CA VAL A 558 9.36 -8.23 -12.15
C VAL A 558 9.15 -8.67 -10.70
N ARG A 559 8.30 -9.68 -10.48
CA ARG A 559 8.16 -10.26 -9.14
C ARG A 559 9.42 -11.05 -8.81
N LEU A 560 9.97 -10.84 -7.60
CA LEU A 560 10.98 -11.72 -7.04
C LEU A 560 10.34 -13.12 -6.85
N GLU A 561 10.96 -14.17 -7.35
CA GLU A 561 10.49 -15.53 -7.04
C GLU A 561 10.51 -15.73 -5.53
N ALA A 562 9.35 -16.08 -4.96
CA ALA A 562 9.36 -16.71 -3.64
C ALA A 562 10.06 -18.06 -3.81
N VAL A 563 11.24 -18.22 -3.21
CA VAL A 563 11.94 -19.51 -3.15
C VAL A 563 10.94 -20.55 -2.64
N PRO A 564 10.69 -21.65 -3.36
CA PRO A 564 9.78 -22.69 -2.89
C PRO A 564 10.29 -23.23 -1.56
N LYS A 565 9.37 -23.31 -0.57
CA LYS A 565 9.62 -23.91 0.74
C LYS A 565 9.91 -25.40 0.63
#